data_ed67f51285d5b8e14173d4afe28a6508
#
_entry.id   ed67f51285d5b8e14173d4afe28a6508
#
_cell.length_a   1.000
_cell.length_b   1.000
_cell.length_c   1.000
_cell.angle_alpha   90.00
_cell.angle_beta   90.00
_cell.angle_gamma   90.00
#
_symmetry.space_group_name_H-M   'P 1'
#
loop_
_entity.id
_entity.type
_entity.pdbx_description
1 polymer ?
#
loop_
_entity_poly.entity_id
_entity_poly.type
_entity_poly.pdbx_seq_one_letter_code
_entity_poly.pdbx_strand_id
1 'polypeptide(L)'
;MRTKLSLIAFAFALSGQYCTAQTNEPVNDWKPASSNQQGKQYPQVNSEGRVKFRIVAPKAQSVGVSFRDSSAFTKGEDGAWVGYTRPLDEGFHYYTINIDGGEVPDPNSQFFYGSSRWGSAVEVPAKDADFYSLKNVPHGHLREIHYFAKSSNTNRHCFVYTPPDYDQDTTKHYPVLYLQHGAGEDETGWGRQGCAGLILDNLIAEGKTKPFIIAMEFGGNPFGGPRPTNTAPATTGGTNSTFAGPGGRAFTFSAFEKVLIDDFIPFIDGNFRTIADQPHRAMAGLSMGGMQTRSLTLAHLDKFSHIGVFSGGSIAVTNITDMAAFKEKVKLVFVSYGSRELGTNRVAGRGFGGDPKANVAALKAAGINSVFYESPDTAHEWQSWRRSLREFAPLLFKD
;
A
#
# COMPACT_ATOMS: atom_id res chain seq x y z
N MET A 1 -32.20 -87.27 11.95
CA MET A 1 -32.22 -86.01 11.21
C MET A 1 -31.03 -85.15 11.66
N ARG A 2 -30.01 -85.04 10.84
CA ARG A 2 -28.83 -84.25 11.16
C ARG A 2 -28.82 -83.05 10.22
N THR A 3 -29.00 -81.86 10.83
CA THR A 3 -29.00 -80.58 10.09
C THR A 3 -27.56 -80.10 9.95
N LYS A 4 -27.13 -79.92 8.73
CA LYS A 4 -25.81 -79.33 8.41
C LYS A 4 -25.92 -77.81 8.44
N LEU A 5 -25.15 -77.14 9.28
CA LEU A 5 -24.91 -75.68 9.26
C LEU A 5 -23.78 -75.40 8.28
N SER A 6 -24.05 -74.65 7.24
CA SER A 6 -23.02 -74.11 6.34
C SER A 6 -22.58 -72.73 6.84
N LEU A 7 -21.30 -72.58 7.21
CA LEU A 7 -20.67 -71.30 7.47
C LEU A 7 -20.27 -70.66 6.13
N ILE A 8 -20.82 -69.49 5.85
CA ILE A 8 -20.36 -68.62 4.75
C ILE A 8 -19.39 -67.61 5.36
N ALA A 9 -18.11 -67.70 4.99
CA ALA A 9 -17.09 -66.74 5.36
C ALA A 9 -17.15 -65.57 4.34
N PHE A 10 -17.46 -64.36 4.82
CA PHE A 10 -17.32 -63.14 4.06
C PHE A 10 -15.90 -62.59 4.20
N ALA A 11 -15.13 -62.66 3.13
CA ALA A 11 -13.82 -62.01 3.05
C ALA A 11 -14.03 -60.51 2.73
N PHE A 12 -13.79 -59.64 3.68
CA PHE A 12 -13.69 -58.20 3.42
C PHE A 12 -12.32 -57.91 2.80
N ALA A 13 -12.29 -57.60 1.52
CA ALA A 13 -11.13 -56.99 0.89
C ALA A 13 -11.05 -55.50 1.25
N LEU A 14 -10.16 -55.14 2.18
CA LEU A 14 -9.76 -53.75 2.40
C LEU A 14 -8.93 -53.28 1.20
N SER A 15 -9.53 -52.60 0.24
CA SER A 15 -8.81 -51.80 -0.74
C SER A 15 -8.30 -50.52 -0.06
N GLY A 16 -7.04 -50.56 0.43
CA GLY A 16 -6.32 -49.38 0.87
C GLY A 16 -6.11 -48.46 -0.31
N GLN A 17 -6.92 -47.38 -0.41
CA GLN A 17 -6.57 -46.26 -1.28
C GLN A 17 -5.35 -45.57 -0.66
N TYR A 18 -4.19 -45.87 -1.20
CA TYR A 18 -3.00 -45.05 -0.97
C TYR A 18 -3.28 -43.68 -1.62
N CYS A 19 -3.64 -42.70 -0.82
CA CYS A 19 -3.62 -41.31 -1.22
C CYS A 19 -2.15 -40.94 -1.40
N THR A 20 -1.64 -41.07 -2.63
CA THR A 20 -0.33 -40.52 -2.97
C THR A 20 -0.47 -39.01 -2.85
N ALA A 21 0.13 -38.44 -1.79
CA ALA A 21 0.37 -37.02 -1.73
C ALA A 21 1.17 -36.67 -2.99
N GLN A 22 0.53 -36.00 -3.94
CA GLN A 22 1.24 -35.39 -5.07
C GLN A 22 2.21 -34.38 -4.45
N THR A 23 3.48 -34.74 -4.38
CA THR A 23 4.57 -33.81 -4.17
C THR A 23 4.66 -33.02 -5.47
N ASN A 24 3.86 -31.94 -5.57
CA ASN A 24 3.99 -31.00 -6.67
C ASN A 24 5.35 -30.33 -6.52
N GLU A 25 6.37 -30.88 -7.18
CA GLU A 25 7.63 -30.19 -7.39
C GLU A 25 7.32 -28.83 -8.01
N PRO A 26 7.94 -27.74 -7.52
CA PRO A 26 7.73 -26.42 -8.09
C PRO A 26 8.09 -26.40 -9.57
N VAL A 27 7.31 -25.70 -10.39
CA VAL A 27 7.67 -25.47 -11.79
C VAL A 27 9.04 -24.81 -11.86
N ASN A 28 9.94 -25.41 -12.66
CA ASN A 28 11.35 -24.98 -12.73
C ASN A 28 11.59 -23.90 -13.80
N ASP A 29 10.88 -22.78 -13.67
CA ASP A 29 11.00 -21.61 -14.57
C ASP A 29 11.40 -20.33 -13.80
N TRP A 30 12.26 -20.51 -12.81
CA TRP A 30 12.71 -19.49 -11.88
C TRP A 30 13.38 -18.31 -12.56
N LYS A 31 12.97 -17.09 -12.20
CA LYS A 31 13.58 -15.82 -12.64
C LYS A 31 13.91 -14.95 -11.44
N PRO A 32 15.01 -14.18 -11.46
CA PRO A 32 15.30 -13.20 -10.43
C PRO A 32 14.12 -12.26 -10.24
N ALA A 33 13.76 -11.98 -8.98
CA ALA A 33 12.72 -11.01 -8.67
C ALA A 33 13.15 -9.60 -9.09
N SER A 34 12.21 -8.80 -9.59
CA SER A 34 12.47 -7.40 -9.99
C SER A 34 12.83 -6.49 -8.81
N SER A 35 12.51 -6.90 -7.59
CA SER A 35 12.89 -6.24 -6.34
C SER A 35 14.33 -6.53 -5.89
N ASN A 36 15.09 -7.36 -6.62
CA ASN A 36 16.49 -7.62 -6.30
C ASN A 36 17.35 -6.40 -6.61
N GLN A 37 18.48 -6.27 -5.89
CA GLN A 37 19.54 -5.35 -6.29
C GLN A 37 20.11 -5.77 -7.65
N GLN A 38 20.64 -4.81 -8.38
CA GLN A 38 21.20 -5.04 -9.72
C GLN A 38 22.24 -6.18 -9.71
N GLY A 39 22.07 -7.14 -10.63
CA GLY A 39 22.96 -8.31 -10.78
C GLY A 39 22.72 -9.45 -9.79
N LYS A 40 21.84 -9.29 -8.80
CA LYS A 40 21.53 -10.35 -7.84
C LYS A 40 20.54 -11.35 -8.42
N GLN A 41 20.84 -12.65 -8.24
CA GLN A 41 20.07 -13.75 -8.80
C GLN A 41 18.96 -14.27 -7.86
N TYR A 42 18.99 -13.92 -6.59
CA TYR A 42 18.04 -14.35 -5.57
C TYR A 42 17.51 -13.16 -4.77
N PRO A 43 16.27 -13.27 -4.24
CA PRO A 43 15.30 -14.34 -4.47
C PRO A 43 14.84 -14.47 -5.92
N GLN A 44 14.36 -15.67 -6.28
CA GLN A 44 13.75 -15.96 -7.58
C GLN A 44 12.26 -16.21 -7.41
N VAL A 45 11.48 -15.91 -8.44
CA VAL A 45 10.04 -16.19 -8.49
C VAL A 45 9.76 -17.06 -9.72
N ASN A 46 8.85 -18.04 -9.59
CA ASN A 46 8.39 -18.86 -10.68
C ASN A 46 6.97 -18.49 -11.16
N SER A 47 6.47 -19.10 -12.21
CA SER A 47 5.14 -18.85 -12.78
C SER A 47 3.98 -19.22 -11.84
N GLU A 48 4.23 -20.03 -10.80
CA GLU A 48 3.24 -20.36 -9.76
C GLU A 48 3.17 -19.30 -8.65
N GLY A 49 3.98 -18.24 -8.69
CA GLY A 49 4.10 -17.25 -7.61
C GLY A 49 4.88 -17.77 -6.39
N ARG A 50 5.62 -18.88 -6.52
CA ARG A 50 6.52 -19.35 -5.45
C ARG A 50 7.82 -18.55 -5.47
N VAL A 51 8.39 -18.33 -4.29
CA VAL A 51 9.67 -17.66 -4.13
C VAL A 51 10.72 -18.65 -3.67
N LYS A 52 11.86 -18.66 -4.35
CA LYS A 52 13.05 -19.45 -4.02
C LYS A 52 14.12 -18.54 -3.45
N PHE A 53 14.55 -18.86 -2.24
CA PHE A 53 15.64 -18.17 -1.55
C PHE A 53 16.93 -19.01 -1.61
N ARG A 54 18.07 -18.33 -1.71
CA ARG A 54 19.39 -18.91 -1.52
C ARG A 54 20.23 -17.97 -0.67
N ILE A 55 20.51 -18.40 0.56
CA ILE A 55 21.15 -17.57 1.59
C ILE A 55 22.48 -18.21 1.98
N VAL A 56 23.58 -17.48 1.76
CA VAL A 56 24.93 -17.97 2.09
C VAL A 56 25.21 -17.67 3.56
N ALA A 57 25.06 -18.69 4.41
CA ALA A 57 25.30 -18.61 5.84
C ALA A 57 25.97 -19.93 6.33
N PRO A 58 27.26 -20.16 5.98
CA PRO A 58 27.89 -21.47 6.18
C PRO A 58 28.06 -21.84 7.65
N LYS A 59 28.12 -20.88 8.57
CA LYS A 59 28.25 -21.11 10.00
C LYS A 59 26.92 -21.20 10.75
N ALA A 60 25.81 -20.82 10.12
CA ALA A 60 24.49 -20.83 10.73
C ALA A 60 24.02 -22.25 11.06
N GLN A 61 23.29 -22.38 12.16
CA GLN A 61 22.63 -23.61 12.59
C GLN A 61 21.19 -23.68 12.04
N SER A 62 20.57 -22.51 11.80
CA SER A 62 19.23 -22.39 11.24
C SER A 62 19.11 -21.17 10.35
N VAL A 63 18.37 -21.29 9.24
CA VAL A 63 18.01 -20.19 8.35
C VAL A 63 16.55 -20.34 7.96
N GLY A 64 15.84 -19.23 7.89
CA GLY A 64 14.46 -19.16 7.46
C GLY A 64 14.09 -17.76 6.95
N VAL A 65 12.85 -17.59 6.54
CA VAL A 65 12.26 -16.30 6.15
C VAL A 65 10.94 -16.08 6.87
N SER A 66 10.51 -14.82 6.97
CA SER A 66 9.30 -14.44 7.73
C SER A 66 7.96 -14.83 7.08
N PHE A 67 7.97 -15.50 5.93
CA PHE A 67 6.75 -16.06 5.34
C PHE A 67 6.25 -17.26 6.16
N ARG A 68 4.97 -17.21 6.58
CA ARG A 68 4.39 -18.21 7.50
C ARG A 68 4.47 -19.65 6.99
N ASP A 69 4.32 -19.85 5.70
CA ASP A 69 4.22 -21.15 5.06
C ASP A 69 5.43 -21.45 4.16
N SER A 70 6.62 -20.98 4.56
CA SER A 70 7.85 -21.36 3.86
C SER A 70 8.24 -22.82 4.16
N SER A 71 8.90 -23.47 3.19
CA SER A 71 9.52 -24.76 3.44
C SER A 71 10.67 -24.64 4.43
N ALA A 72 11.02 -25.74 5.10
CA ALA A 72 12.29 -25.81 5.83
C ALA A 72 13.46 -25.51 4.87
N PHE A 73 14.41 -24.69 5.30
CA PHE A 73 15.61 -24.41 4.54
C PHE A 73 16.60 -25.58 4.69
N THR A 74 17.14 -26.02 3.57
CA THR A 74 18.15 -27.09 3.51
C THR A 74 19.51 -26.48 3.19
N LYS A 75 20.52 -26.86 3.99
CA LYS A 75 21.91 -26.44 3.80
C LYS A 75 22.60 -27.32 2.77
N GLY A 76 23.13 -26.70 1.73
CA GLY A 76 23.96 -27.37 0.73
C GLY A 76 25.42 -27.52 1.17
N GLU A 77 26.20 -28.32 0.42
CA GLU A 77 27.63 -28.53 0.63
C GLU A 77 28.45 -27.24 0.49
N ASP A 78 27.98 -26.32 -0.31
CA ASP A 78 28.54 -24.96 -0.52
C ASP A 78 28.26 -24.01 0.65
N GLY A 79 27.57 -24.47 1.70
CA GLY A 79 27.19 -23.67 2.86
C GLY A 79 26.03 -22.72 2.63
N ALA A 80 25.41 -22.76 1.45
CA ALA A 80 24.20 -22.00 1.17
C ALA A 80 22.94 -22.74 1.62
N TRP A 81 21.98 -21.99 2.11
CA TRP A 81 20.67 -22.49 2.52
C TRP A 81 19.65 -22.19 1.44
N VAL A 82 18.90 -23.20 1.01
CA VAL A 82 17.84 -23.06 -0.01
C VAL A 82 16.50 -23.39 0.61
N GLY A 83 15.51 -22.54 0.37
CA GLY A 83 14.13 -22.73 0.82
C GLY A 83 13.14 -22.09 -0.14
N TYR A 84 11.86 -22.45 0.00
CA TYR A 84 10.79 -22.03 -0.90
C TYR A 84 9.58 -21.57 -0.09
N THR A 85 8.80 -20.62 -0.68
CA THR A 85 7.46 -20.32 -0.19
C THR A 85 6.43 -21.26 -0.81
N ARG A 86 5.23 -21.29 -0.26
CA ARG A 86 4.03 -21.64 -1.03
C ARG A 86 3.78 -20.54 -2.08
N PRO A 87 2.87 -20.76 -3.05
CA PRO A 87 2.44 -19.68 -3.93
C PRO A 87 1.99 -18.47 -3.11
N LEU A 88 2.56 -17.32 -3.41
CA LEU A 88 2.16 -16.02 -2.87
C LEU A 88 1.20 -15.35 -3.84
N ASP A 89 0.43 -14.42 -3.34
CA ASP A 89 -0.38 -13.53 -4.18
C ASP A 89 0.50 -12.65 -5.07
N GLU A 90 -0.06 -12.18 -6.17
CA GLU A 90 0.58 -11.21 -7.07
C GLU A 90 0.89 -9.89 -6.32
N GLY A 91 2.04 -9.29 -6.62
CA GLY A 91 2.44 -7.99 -6.11
C GLY A 91 3.57 -8.03 -5.09
N PHE A 92 3.63 -7.03 -4.25
CA PHE A 92 4.76 -6.72 -3.38
C PHE A 92 4.59 -7.33 -1.98
N HIS A 93 5.63 -8.06 -1.52
CA HIS A 93 5.62 -8.72 -0.21
C HIS A 93 6.87 -8.38 0.58
N TYR A 94 6.71 -7.82 1.78
CA TYR A 94 7.82 -7.65 2.73
C TYR A 94 8.27 -8.97 3.31
N TYR A 95 9.57 -9.12 3.54
CA TYR A 95 10.14 -10.25 4.28
C TYR A 95 11.41 -9.87 5.02
N THR A 96 11.77 -10.72 5.99
CA THR A 96 13.07 -10.75 6.66
C THR A 96 13.66 -12.13 6.57
N ILE A 97 15.00 -12.22 6.66
CA ILE A 97 15.71 -13.48 6.86
C ILE A 97 15.91 -13.68 8.36
N ASN A 98 15.66 -14.89 8.84
CA ASN A 98 16.03 -15.31 10.19
C ASN A 98 17.28 -16.18 10.12
N ILE A 99 18.34 -15.81 10.84
CA ILE A 99 19.58 -16.57 10.96
C ILE A 99 19.82 -16.79 12.46
N ASP A 100 19.73 -18.04 12.90
CA ASP A 100 19.94 -18.45 14.31
C ASP A 100 19.10 -17.61 15.31
N GLY A 101 17.88 -17.28 14.94
CA GLY A 101 16.95 -16.46 15.74
C GLY A 101 17.08 -14.95 15.54
N GLY A 102 18.10 -14.46 14.85
CA GLY A 102 18.26 -13.06 14.51
C GLY A 102 17.55 -12.69 13.21
N GLU A 103 16.72 -11.63 13.22
CA GLU A 103 16.08 -11.10 12.01
C GLU A 103 16.98 -10.07 11.32
N VAL A 104 17.28 -10.31 10.05
CA VAL A 104 18.10 -9.42 9.21
C VAL A 104 17.46 -9.18 7.86
N PRO A 105 17.71 -8.03 7.21
CA PRO A 105 17.31 -7.83 5.82
C PRO A 105 18.16 -8.71 4.88
N ASP A 106 17.59 -9.08 3.73
CA ASP A 106 18.31 -9.78 2.67
C ASP A 106 19.22 -8.81 1.90
N PRO A 107 20.55 -9.01 1.88
CA PRO A 107 21.46 -8.14 1.15
C PRO A 107 21.30 -8.21 -0.38
N ASN A 108 20.51 -9.14 -0.89
CA ASN A 108 20.22 -9.23 -2.32
C ASN A 108 18.98 -8.43 -2.73
N SER A 109 18.11 -8.10 -1.80
CA SER A 109 16.92 -7.26 -2.05
C SER A 109 17.28 -5.79 -2.06
N GLN A 110 16.56 -4.99 -2.87
CA GLN A 110 16.45 -3.56 -2.59
C GLN A 110 15.83 -3.35 -1.21
N PHE A 111 16.10 -2.22 -0.58
CA PHE A 111 15.54 -1.90 0.73
C PHE A 111 14.29 -1.03 0.59
N PHE A 112 13.30 -1.39 1.40
CA PHE A 112 12.01 -0.72 1.48
C PHE A 112 11.67 -0.44 2.94
N TYR A 113 11.10 0.72 3.22
CA TYR A 113 10.61 1.02 4.55
C TYR A 113 9.20 0.49 4.72
N GLY A 114 9.02 -0.40 5.69
CA GLY A 114 7.73 -1.00 6.02
C GLY A 114 7.78 -1.68 7.37
N SER A 115 6.64 -1.85 8.03
CA SER A 115 6.59 -2.38 9.40
C SER A 115 7.49 -1.61 10.37
N SER A 116 7.60 -0.28 10.19
CA SER A 116 8.41 0.65 10.99
C SER A 116 9.92 0.43 10.93
N ARG A 117 10.41 -0.22 9.90
CA ARG A 117 11.85 -0.48 9.69
C ARG A 117 12.21 -0.60 8.21
N TRP A 118 13.48 -0.41 7.90
CA TRP A 118 14.05 -0.80 6.62
C TRP A 118 14.19 -2.31 6.54
N GLY A 119 13.76 -2.90 5.44
CA GLY A 119 13.76 -4.34 5.25
C GLY A 119 13.76 -4.74 3.78
N SER A 120 13.58 -6.02 3.53
CA SER A 120 13.57 -6.62 2.21
C SER A 120 12.16 -6.82 1.70
N ALA A 121 12.03 -6.93 0.38
CA ALA A 121 10.79 -7.33 -0.24
C ALA A 121 11.01 -8.15 -1.50
N VAL A 122 10.01 -8.92 -1.87
CA VAL A 122 9.94 -9.64 -3.13
C VAL A 122 8.71 -9.21 -3.91
N GLU A 123 8.90 -8.93 -5.19
CA GLU A 123 7.82 -8.67 -6.13
C GLU A 123 7.45 -9.98 -6.84
N VAL A 124 6.22 -10.45 -6.64
CA VAL A 124 5.61 -11.54 -7.42
C VAL A 124 4.91 -10.89 -8.61
N PRO A 125 5.29 -11.21 -9.86
CA PRO A 125 4.75 -10.55 -11.04
C PRO A 125 3.22 -10.65 -11.09
N ALA A 126 2.53 -9.50 -11.14
CA ALA A 126 1.09 -9.47 -11.35
C ALA A 126 0.76 -9.57 -12.84
N LYS A 127 -0.39 -10.17 -13.17
CA LYS A 127 -0.86 -10.31 -14.56
C LYS A 127 -1.06 -8.96 -15.24
N ASP A 128 -1.39 -7.94 -14.47
CA ASP A 128 -1.59 -6.57 -14.93
C ASP A 128 -0.42 -5.62 -14.59
N ALA A 129 0.79 -6.17 -14.30
CA ALA A 129 1.95 -5.38 -13.90
C ALA A 129 2.35 -4.29 -14.92
N ASP A 130 1.86 -4.38 -16.16
CA ASP A 130 2.17 -3.44 -17.23
C ASP A 130 1.87 -1.98 -16.85
N PHE A 131 0.84 -1.69 -16.07
CA PHE A 131 0.47 -0.32 -15.74
C PHE A 131 1.45 0.39 -14.78
N TYR A 132 2.28 -0.35 -14.04
CA TYR A 132 3.34 0.20 -13.18
C TYR A 132 4.74 -0.24 -13.57
N SER A 133 4.90 -0.89 -14.72
CA SER A 133 6.20 -1.26 -15.26
C SER A 133 6.92 -0.07 -15.85
N LEU A 134 8.26 -0.11 -15.80
CA LEU A 134 9.10 0.85 -16.51
C LEU A 134 8.94 0.64 -18.03
N LYS A 135 8.40 1.64 -18.71
CA LYS A 135 8.18 1.63 -20.17
C LYS A 135 9.09 2.65 -20.86
N ASN A 136 9.22 2.53 -22.17
CA ASN A 136 9.92 3.55 -22.98
C ASN A 136 8.97 4.72 -23.29
N VAL A 137 8.67 5.53 -22.29
CA VAL A 137 7.84 6.73 -22.35
C VAL A 137 8.56 7.89 -21.66
N PRO A 138 8.17 9.14 -21.86
CA PRO A 138 8.71 10.24 -21.05
C PRO A 138 8.44 10.00 -19.56
N HIS A 139 9.47 10.20 -18.73
CA HIS A 139 9.40 9.99 -17.29
C HIS A 139 9.46 11.30 -16.51
N GLY A 140 8.69 11.39 -15.46
CA GLY A 140 8.80 12.41 -14.44
C GLY A 140 9.98 12.16 -13.49
N HIS A 141 10.17 13.07 -12.55
CA HIS A 141 11.24 12.98 -11.55
C HIS A 141 10.68 12.81 -10.14
N LEU A 142 11.23 11.85 -9.39
CA LEU A 142 10.99 11.73 -7.97
C LEU A 142 12.08 12.48 -7.20
N ARG A 143 11.72 13.60 -6.55
CA ARG A 143 12.62 14.51 -5.84
C ARG A 143 12.55 14.25 -4.35
N GLU A 144 13.69 14.04 -3.74
CA GLU A 144 13.87 13.95 -2.29
C GLU A 144 14.20 15.33 -1.73
N ILE A 145 13.44 15.82 -0.77
CA ILE A 145 13.51 17.20 -0.30
C ILE A 145 13.39 17.25 1.22
N HIS A 146 14.18 18.13 1.81
CA HIS A 146 14.08 18.50 3.23
C HIS A 146 13.50 19.89 3.37
N TYR A 147 12.64 20.10 4.37
CA TYR A 147 12.10 21.39 4.71
C TYR A 147 11.93 21.53 6.23
N PHE A 148 11.83 22.76 6.71
CA PHE A 148 11.58 23.02 8.12
C PHE A 148 10.10 23.30 8.36
N ALA A 149 9.43 22.44 9.13
CA ALA A 149 8.05 22.63 9.54
C ALA A 149 8.01 23.48 10.83
N LYS A 150 7.56 24.71 10.68
CA LYS A 150 7.49 25.69 11.80
C LYS A 150 6.49 25.25 12.85
N SER A 151 5.37 24.67 12.45
CA SER A 151 4.29 24.23 13.34
C SER A 151 4.71 23.14 14.32
N SER A 152 5.66 22.29 13.92
CA SER A 152 6.21 21.19 14.73
C SER A 152 7.64 21.48 15.22
N ASN A 153 8.25 22.58 14.78
CA ASN A 153 9.65 22.95 15.05
C ASN A 153 10.64 21.82 14.71
N THR A 154 10.47 21.18 13.54
CA THR A 154 11.28 20.02 13.11
C THR A 154 11.69 20.15 11.66
N ASN A 155 12.89 19.62 11.32
CA ASN A 155 13.24 19.32 9.96
C ASN A 155 12.46 18.09 9.51
N ARG A 156 11.83 18.20 8.34
CA ARG A 156 11.03 17.15 7.75
C ARG A 156 11.56 16.77 6.37
N HIS A 157 11.17 15.61 5.93
CA HIS A 157 11.59 14.99 4.70
C HIS A 157 10.36 14.60 3.90
N CYS A 158 10.36 14.89 2.61
CA CYS A 158 9.26 14.56 1.70
C CYS A 158 9.78 14.13 0.34
N PHE A 159 8.95 13.40 -0.39
CA PHE A 159 9.16 13.12 -1.80
C PHE A 159 8.14 13.85 -2.65
N VAL A 160 8.59 14.41 -3.77
CA VAL A 160 7.73 15.09 -4.73
C VAL A 160 7.98 14.51 -6.12
N TYR A 161 6.96 13.88 -6.70
CA TYR A 161 6.98 13.54 -8.11
C TYR A 161 6.55 14.76 -8.93
N THR A 162 7.37 15.11 -9.93
CA THR A 162 7.05 16.11 -10.94
C THR A 162 6.87 15.42 -12.29
N PRO A 163 5.81 15.74 -13.06
CA PRO A 163 5.49 15.02 -14.29
C PRO A 163 6.55 15.21 -15.39
N PRO A 164 6.53 14.41 -16.47
CA PRO A 164 7.34 14.67 -17.66
C PRO A 164 7.20 16.11 -18.14
N ASP A 165 8.27 16.64 -18.73
CA ASP A 165 8.39 18.04 -19.20
C ASP A 165 8.36 19.12 -18.11
N TYR A 166 8.21 18.77 -16.84
CA TYR A 166 8.19 19.75 -15.75
C TYR A 166 9.42 20.66 -15.78
N ASP A 167 10.63 20.14 -16.01
CA ASP A 167 11.85 20.94 -16.03
C ASP A 167 12.09 21.65 -17.38
N GLN A 168 11.41 21.21 -18.43
CA GLN A 168 11.58 21.76 -19.79
C GLN A 168 10.65 22.94 -20.04
N ASP A 169 9.38 22.85 -19.63
CA ASP A 169 8.40 23.91 -19.74
C ASP A 169 8.18 24.62 -18.39
N THR A 170 8.95 25.66 -18.17
CA THR A 170 8.90 26.45 -16.93
C THR A 170 7.69 27.37 -16.81
N THR A 171 6.84 27.45 -17.84
CA THR A 171 5.62 28.29 -17.82
C THR A 171 4.40 27.55 -17.30
N LYS A 172 4.40 26.21 -17.38
CA LYS A 172 3.28 25.39 -16.92
C LYS A 172 3.19 25.29 -15.41
N HIS A 173 1.96 25.37 -14.91
CA HIS A 173 1.60 25.11 -13.53
C HIS A 173 0.72 23.86 -13.48
N TYR A 174 0.80 23.12 -12.38
CA TYR A 174 0.23 21.79 -12.26
C TYR A 174 -0.67 21.67 -11.02
N PRO A 175 -1.78 20.93 -11.12
CA PRO A 175 -2.53 20.48 -9.93
C PRO A 175 -1.64 19.61 -9.02
N VAL A 176 -2.05 19.43 -7.76
CA VAL A 176 -1.29 18.66 -6.77
C VAL A 176 -2.16 17.58 -6.13
N LEU A 177 -1.64 16.36 -6.11
CA LEU A 177 -2.13 15.25 -5.29
C LEU A 177 -1.23 15.09 -4.06
N TYR A 178 -1.77 15.30 -2.86
CA TYR A 178 -1.14 14.93 -1.59
C TYR A 178 -1.46 13.46 -1.31
N LEU A 179 -0.43 12.60 -1.34
CA LEU A 179 -0.60 11.14 -1.33
C LEU A 179 0.05 10.51 -0.10
N GLN A 180 -0.78 9.98 0.82
CA GLN A 180 -0.36 9.53 2.14
C GLN A 180 -0.14 8.02 2.21
N HIS A 181 0.93 7.63 2.90
CA HIS A 181 1.30 6.25 3.19
C HIS A 181 0.47 5.62 4.33
N GLY A 182 0.61 4.31 4.53
CA GLY A 182 -0.03 3.55 5.60
C GLY A 182 0.74 3.54 6.92
N ALA A 183 0.14 2.96 7.94
CA ALA A 183 0.80 2.77 9.23
C ALA A 183 2.00 1.82 9.10
N GLY A 184 3.13 2.21 9.71
CA GLY A 184 4.38 1.47 9.64
C GLY A 184 5.19 1.68 8.36
N GLU A 185 4.72 2.55 7.46
CA GLU A 185 5.42 3.02 6.28
C GLU A 185 5.88 4.47 6.47
N ASP A 186 6.49 5.05 5.46
CA ASP A 186 6.94 6.44 5.46
C ASP A 186 6.72 7.11 4.08
N GLU A 187 7.24 8.31 3.95
CA GLU A 187 7.15 9.13 2.74
C GLU A 187 7.78 8.49 1.50
N THR A 188 8.60 7.44 1.64
CA THR A 188 9.20 6.70 0.51
C THR A 188 8.25 5.70 -0.12
N GLY A 189 7.22 5.27 0.62
CA GLY A 189 6.37 4.13 0.28
C GLY A 189 5.71 4.23 -1.10
N TRP A 190 5.04 5.31 -1.39
CA TRP A 190 4.38 5.50 -2.68
C TRP A 190 5.36 5.63 -3.86
N GLY A 191 6.52 6.24 -3.63
CA GLY A 191 7.56 6.37 -4.65
C GLY A 191 8.27 5.05 -4.98
N ARG A 192 8.37 4.16 -4.00
CA ARG A 192 9.07 2.86 -4.13
C ARG A 192 8.07 1.70 -4.31
N GLN A 193 7.49 1.19 -3.22
CA GLN A 193 6.55 0.07 -3.27
C GLN A 193 5.31 0.38 -4.09
N GLY A 194 4.81 1.61 -4.00
CA GLY A 194 3.61 2.08 -4.70
C GLY A 194 3.80 2.34 -6.18
N CYS A 195 5.04 2.51 -6.66
CA CYS A 195 5.36 2.83 -8.06
C CYS A 195 4.58 4.05 -8.62
N ALA A 196 4.23 5.02 -7.76
CA ALA A 196 3.31 6.11 -8.11
C ALA A 196 3.78 6.93 -9.32
N GLY A 197 5.12 7.17 -9.43
CA GLY A 197 5.70 7.87 -10.58
C GLY A 197 5.51 7.10 -11.88
N LEU A 198 5.82 5.80 -11.90
CA LEU A 198 5.66 4.95 -13.10
C LEU A 198 4.19 4.81 -13.51
N ILE A 199 3.29 4.67 -12.55
CA ILE A 199 1.84 4.64 -12.82
C ILE A 199 1.41 5.94 -13.52
N LEU A 200 1.87 7.08 -13.01
CA LEU A 200 1.48 8.37 -13.58
C LEU A 200 2.13 8.62 -14.94
N ASP A 201 3.42 8.28 -15.11
CA ASP A 201 4.11 8.37 -16.41
C ASP A 201 3.38 7.58 -17.49
N ASN A 202 3.03 6.33 -17.19
CA ASN A 202 2.32 5.45 -18.12
C ASN A 202 0.91 6.01 -18.45
N LEU A 203 0.16 6.48 -17.46
CA LEU A 203 -1.17 7.07 -17.68
C LEU A 203 -1.11 8.39 -18.48
N ILE A 204 -0.09 9.22 -18.27
CA ILE A 204 0.13 10.45 -19.04
C ILE A 204 0.46 10.09 -20.48
N ALA A 205 1.39 9.16 -20.72
CA ALA A 205 1.76 8.71 -22.05
C ALA A 205 0.60 8.07 -22.83
N GLU A 206 -0.32 7.40 -22.11
CA GLU A 206 -1.55 6.83 -22.67
C GLU A 206 -2.67 7.90 -22.88
N GLY A 207 -2.44 9.15 -22.50
CA GLY A 207 -3.44 10.23 -22.58
C GLY A 207 -4.64 10.04 -21.65
N LYS A 208 -4.50 9.19 -20.62
CA LYS A 208 -5.58 8.86 -19.68
C LYS A 208 -5.71 9.82 -18.52
N THR A 209 -4.64 10.56 -18.20
CA THR A 209 -4.67 11.57 -17.14
C THR A 209 -3.93 12.83 -17.57
N LYS A 210 -4.35 13.99 -17.02
CA LYS A 210 -3.58 15.23 -17.10
C LYS A 210 -2.32 15.10 -16.23
N PRO A 211 -1.20 15.75 -16.59
CA PRO A 211 -0.04 15.84 -15.72
C PRO A 211 -0.36 16.58 -14.42
N PHE A 212 0.08 16.05 -13.28
CA PHE A 212 0.00 16.70 -11.97
C PHE A 212 1.18 16.32 -11.09
N ILE A 213 1.44 17.10 -10.05
CA ILE A 213 2.46 16.86 -9.03
C ILE A 213 1.90 15.89 -7.99
N ILE A 214 2.72 14.94 -7.51
CA ILE A 214 2.38 14.14 -6.32
C ILE A 214 3.32 14.55 -5.19
N ALA A 215 2.75 14.97 -4.06
CA ALA A 215 3.50 15.34 -2.86
C ALA A 215 3.25 14.28 -1.77
N MET A 216 4.34 13.68 -1.27
CA MET A 216 4.34 12.57 -0.30
C MET A 216 5.15 12.98 0.92
N GLU A 217 4.53 12.95 2.09
CA GLU A 217 5.10 13.41 3.34
C GLU A 217 4.84 12.40 4.46
N PHE A 218 5.69 12.41 5.48
CA PHE A 218 5.53 11.50 6.62
C PHE A 218 4.30 11.87 7.45
N GLY A 219 3.24 11.10 7.32
CA GLY A 219 1.96 11.29 8.03
C GLY A 219 1.96 10.81 9.48
N GLY A 220 3.12 10.38 10.02
CA GLY A 220 3.23 9.79 11.35
C GLY A 220 3.14 8.26 11.34
N ASN A 221 3.42 7.67 12.50
CA ASN A 221 3.26 6.24 12.72
C ASN A 221 2.58 5.99 14.07
N PRO A 222 1.27 5.73 14.10
CA PRO A 222 0.53 5.53 15.34
C PRO A 222 0.90 4.25 16.09
N PHE A 223 1.61 3.30 15.44
CA PHE A 223 2.03 2.03 16.03
C PHE A 223 3.54 1.99 16.36
N GLY A 224 4.30 2.93 15.85
CA GLY A 224 5.73 3.06 16.13
C GLY A 224 5.97 3.87 17.42
N GLY A 225 6.99 3.49 18.20
CA GLY A 225 7.56 4.38 19.18
C GLY A 225 8.00 5.69 18.54
N PRO A 226 8.32 6.72 19.32
CA PRO A 226 8.73 8.00 18.75
C PRO A 226 9.92 7.78 17.82
N ARG A 227 9.78 8.22 16.55
CA ARG A 227 10.96 8.44 15.71
C ARG A 227 11.88 9.33 16.54
N PRO A 228 13.14 9.00 16.76
CA PRO A 228 14.01 9.85 17.56
C PRO A 228 14.18 11.18 16.84
N THR A 229 13.35 12.13 17.19
CA THR A 229 13.46 13.53 16.83
C THR A 229 13.57 14.29 18.14
N ASN A 230 14.49 15.25 18.21
CA ASN A 230 14.57 16.21 19.33
C ASN A 230 13.28 17.05 19.36
N THR A 231 12.17 16.47 19.84
CA THR A 231 10.88 17.17 19.90
C THR A 231 10.44 17.36 21.33
N ALA A 232 10.15 18.62 21.66
CA ALA A 232 9.40 19.01 22.85
C ALA A 232 7.98 18.41 22.81
N PRO A 233 7.33 18.17 23.97
CA PRO A 233 6.00 17.58 24.03
C PRO A 233 4.97 18.47 23.32
N ALA A 234 4.12 17.87 22.49
CA ALA A 234 3.04 18.54 21.78
C ALA A 234 2.04 19.16 22.78
N THR A 235 1.86 20.46 22.71
CA THR A 235 0.78 21.16 23.40
C THR A 235 -0.55 20.87 22.70
N THR A 236 -1.52 20.40 23.47
CA THR A 236 -2.88 20.08 23.04
C THR A 236 -3.65 21.34 22.65
N GLY A 237 -4.02 21.44 21.37
CA GLY A 237 -4.88 22.51 20.86
C GLY A 237 -5.18 22.35 19.38
N GLY A 238 -6.04 21.41 19.01
CA GLY A 238 -6.56 21.20 17.66
C GLY A 238 -7.88 20.45 17.71
N THR A 239 -8.73 20.65 16.73
CA THR A 239 -10.03 20.00 16.58
C THR A 239 -9.89 18.48 16.60
N ASN A 240 -10.47 17.83 17.61
CA ASN A 240 -10.32 16.40 17.89
C ASN A 240 -11.02 15.53 16.84
N SER A 241 -10.38 15.20 15.74
CA SER A 241 -10.79 14.04 14.93
C SER A 241 -10.20 12.76 15.55
N THR A 242 -10.93 12.20 16.51
CA THR A 242 -10.57 10.95 17.20
C THR A 242 -11.18 9.75 16.50
N PHE A 243 -10.36 8.76 16.13
CA PHE A 243 -10.81 7.47 15.63
C PHE A 243 -10.50 6.37 16.64
N ALA A 244 -11.46 5.48 16.87
CA ALA A 244 -11.23 4.29 17.67
C ALA A 244 -10.42 3.26 16.86
N GLY A 245 -9.16 3.03 17.23
CA GLY A 245 -8.33 1.99 16.69
C GLY A 245 -8.55 0.63 17.33
N PRO A 246 -7.90 -0.44 16.83
CA PRO A 246 -7.92 -1.75 17.47
C PRO A 246 -7.45 -1.65 18.92
N GLY A 247 -8.23 -2.19 19.87
CA GLY A 247 -7.93 -2.12 21.30
C GLY A 247 -8.40 -0.86 22.01
N GLY A 248 -9.28 -0.04 21.40
CA GLY A 248 -9.91 1.13 22.05
C GLY A 248 -9.00 2.37 22.18
N ARG A 249 -7.82 2.38 21.58
CA ARG A 249 -6.96 3.57 21.51
C ARG A 249 -7.50 4.56 20.47
N ALA A 250 -7.73 5.79 20.90
CA ALA A 250 -8.08 6.87 20.00
C ALA A 250 -6.84 7.36 19.23
N PHE A 251 -6.91 7.38 17.89
CA PHE A 251 -5.89 8.01 17.06
C PHE A 251 -6.30 9.47 16.81
N THR A 252 -5.36 10.38 17.01
CA THR A 252 -5.53 11.78 16.60
C THR A 252 -4.53 12.08 15.48
N PHE A 253 -4.98 12.76 14.43
CA PHE A 253 -4.12 13.20 13.35
C PHE A 253 -3.76 14.68 13.47
N SER A 254 -4.07 15.32 14.60
CA SER A 254 -3.94 16.76 14.78
C SER A 254 -2.52 17.29 14.56
N ALA A 255 -1.49 16.52 14.95
CA ALA A 255 -0.10 16.92 14.71
C ALA A 255 0.24 16.93 13.23
N PHE A 256 -0.20 15.90 12.48
CA PHE A 256 0.01 15.84 11.04
C PHE A 256 -0.87 16.87 10.31
N GLU A 257 -2.12 17.03 10.71
CA GLU A 257 -3.03 18.05 10.19
C GLU A 257 -2.38 19.44 10.20
N LYS A 258 -1.82 19.82 11.36
CA LYS A 258 -1.15 21.11 11.51
C LYS A 258 0.06 21.24 10.56
N VAL A 259 0.89 20.22 10.46
CA VAL A 259 2.02 20.20 9.52
C VAL A 259 1.54 20.30 8.07
N LEU A 260 0.52 19.51 7.69
CA LEU A 260 0.02 19.51 6.33
C LEU A 260 -0.51 20.89 5.90
N ILE A 261 -1.34 21.50 6.76
CA ILE A 261 -2.06 22.74 6.42
C ILE A 261 -1.17 23.98 6.56
N ASP A 262 -0.41 24.06 7.65
CA ASP A 262 0.35 25.27 8.00
C ASP A 262 1.74 25.31 7.37
N ASP A 263 2.35 24.14 7.08
CA ASP A 263 3.73 24.06 6.58
C ASP A 263 3.83 23.42 5.20
N PHE A 264 3.32 22.19 5.01
CA PHE A 264 3.62 21.39 3.83
C PHE A 264 2.92 21.92 2.57
N ILE A 265 1.63 22.23 2.62
CA ILE A 265 0.91 22.85 1.47
C ILE A 265 1.58 24.17 1.07
N PRO A 266 1.82 25.14 1.99
CA PRO A 266 2.53 26.38 1.65
C PRO A 266 3.95 26.14 1.12
N PHE A 267 4.67 25.14 1.65
CA PHE A 267 6.00 24.78 1.15
C PHE A 267 5.94 24.28 -0.30
N ILE A 268 5.02 23.38 -0.62
CA ILE A 268 4.83 22.86 -2.00
C ILE A 268 4.44 24.00 -2.95
N ASP A 269 3.48 24.82 -2.57
CA ASP A 269 3.02 25.93 -3.40
C ASP A 269 4.10 26.99 -3.62
N GLY A 270 5.00 27.21 -2.64
CA GLY A 270 6.10 28.17 -2.72
C GLY A 270 7.35 27.68 -3.48
N ASN A 271 7.53 26.35 -3.64
CA ASN A 271 8.74 25.77 -4.23
C ASN A 271 8.50 25.03 -5.54
N PHE A 272 7.25 24.77 -5.90
CA PHE A 272 6.87 24.10 -7.14
C PHE A 272 5.85 24.92 -7.91
N ARG A 273 5.80 24.72 -9.23
CA ARG A 273 4.83 25.37 -10.09
C ARG A 273 3.46 24.71 -9.95
N THR A 274 2.79 25.01 -8.87
CA THR A 274 1.43 24.54 -8.56
C THR A 274 0.37 25.49 -9.04
N ILE A 275 -0.83 24.96 -9.33
CA ILE A 275 -2.06 25.75 -9.37
C ILE A 275 -2.58 25.78 -7.94
N ALA A 276 -2.22 26.83 -7.19
CA ALA A 276 -2.33 26.92 -5.74
C ALA A 276 -3.76 27.25 -5.25
N ASP A 277 -4.79 26.60 -5.80
CA ASP A 277 -6.18 26.78 -5.42
C ASP A 277 -6.86 25.47 -5.01
N GLN A 278 -8.03 25.55 -4.38
CA GLN A 278 -8.79 24.41 -3.89
C GLN A 278 -9.22 23.44 -5.03
N PRO A 279 -9.73 23.91 -6.19
CA PRO A 279 -10.14 23.04 -7.29
C PRO A 279 -9.03 22.16 -7.87
N HIS A 280 -7.78 22.59 -7.75
CA HIS A 280 -6.61 21.88 -8.28
C HIS A 280 -5.79 21.15 -7.19
N ARG A 281 -6.40 20.92 -6.02
CA ARG A 281 -5.74 20.18 -4.93
C ARG A 281 -6.55 18.95 -4.56
N ALA A 282 -5.89 17.78 -4.60
CA ALA A 282 -6.43 16.49 -4.21
C ALA A 282 -5.69 15.94 -3.00
N MET A 283 -6.36 15.12 -2.21
CA MET A 283 -5.73 14.32 -1.17
C MET A 283 -6.17 12.87 -1.29
N ALA A 284 -5.22 11.94 -1.21
CA ALA A 284 -5.51 10.52 -1.16
C ALA A 284 -4.53 9.80 -0.22
N GLY A 285 -4.87 8.58 0.15
CA GLY A 285 -3.97 7.75 0.93
C GLY A 285 -4.49 6.34 1.16
N LEU A 286 -3.56 5.46 1.54
CA LEU A 286 -3.83 4.06 1.83
C LEU A 286 -3.94 3.82 3.34
N SER A 287 -4.84 2.93 3.77
CA SER A 287 -4.94 2.50 5.18
C SER A 287 -5.02 3.68 6.16
N MET A 288 -4.01 3.89 7.00
CA MET A 288 -3.89 5.07 7.86
C MET A 288 -3.98 6.38 7.07
N GLY A 289 -3.28 6.48 5.94
CA GLY A 289 -3.32 7.64 5.05
C GLY A 289 -4.72 7.88 4.48
N GLY A 290 -5.51 6.83 4.24
CA GLY A 290 -6.92 6.93 3.88
C GLY A 290 -7.78 7.49 5.02
N MET A 291 -7.52 7.07 6.27
CA MET A 291 -8.17 7.66 7.45
C MET A 291 -7.83 9.13 7.62
N GLN A 292 -6.55 9.50 7.45
CA GLN A 292 -6.09 10.90 7.44
C GLN A 292 -6.78 11.70 6.34
N THR A 293 -6.79 11.17 5.12
CA THR A 293 -7.46 11.81 3.98
C THR A 293 -8.92 12.11 4.30
N ARG A 294 -9.67 11.12 4.76
CA ARG A 294 -11.07 11.31 5.14
C ARG A 294 -11.26 12.39 6.20
N SER A 295 -10.45 12.35 7.25
CA SER A 295 -10.56 13.29 8.38
C SER A 295 -10.22 14.71 7.97
N LEU A 296 -9.07 14.88 7.31
CA LEU A 296 -8.52 16.18 6.99
C LEU A 296 -9.30 16.89 5.88
N THR A 297 -9.76 16.16 4.87
CA THR A 297 -10.55 16.77 3.79
C THR A 297 -11.95 17.20 4.26
N LEU A 298 -12.54 16.47 5.23
CA LEU A 298 -13.81 16.91 5.84
C LEU A 298 -13.64 18.14 6.74
N ALA A 299 -12.49 18.27 7.41
CA ALA A 299 -12.20 19.43 8.24
C ALA A 299 -11.79 20.68 7.42
N HIS A 300 -11.22 20.47 6.23
CA HIS A 300 -10.65 21.54 5.38
C HIS A 300 -11.21 21.49 3.96
N LEU A 301 -12.53 21.66 3.81
CA LEU A 301 -13.20 21.71 2.50
C LEU A 301 -12.70 22.85 1.60
N ASP A 302 -12.10 23.88 2.19
CA ASP A 302 -11.47 25.00 1.47
C ASP A 302 -10.09 24.67 0.86
N LYS A 303 -9.54 23.49 1.17
CA LYS A 303 -8.21 23.08 0.69
C LYS A 303 -8.26 22.02 -0.41
N PHE A 304 -9.23 21.09 -0.38
CA PHE A 304 -9.23 19.92 -1.24
C PHE A 304 -10.56 19.76 -1.99
N SER A 305 -10.48 19.46 -3.28
CA SER A 305 -11.64 19.22 -4.15
C SER A 305 -11.84 17.74 -4.50
N HIS A 306 -10.77 16.93 -4.45
CA HIS A 306 -10.81 15.51 -4.80
C HIS A 306 -10.28 14.68 -3.64
N ILE A 307 -11.03 13.65 -3.26
CA ILE A 307 -10.79 12.83 -2.07
C ILE A 307 -10.65 11.37 -2.47
N GLY A 308 -9.50 10.75 -2.16
CA GLY A 308 -9.22 9.33 -2.45
C GLY A 308 -8.95 8.54 -1.17
N VAL A 309 -9.81 7.60 -0.81
CA VAL A 309 -9.69 6.76 0.38
C VAL A 309 -9.44 5.32 -0.03
N PHE A 310 -8.20 4.83 0.12
CA PHE A 310 -7.80 3.48 -0.27
C PHE A 310 -7.67 2.60 0.98
N SER A 311 -8.56 1.63 1.17
CA SER A 311 -8.59 0.72 2.33
C SER A 311 -8.53 1.45 3.70
N GLY A 312 -9.01 2.68 3.79
CA GLY A 312 -8.89 3.59 4.95
C GLY A 312 -10.23 4.06 5.54
N GLY A 313 -11.30 3.33 5.31
CA GLY A 313 -12.65 3.72 5.70
C GLY A 313 -13.45 4.27 4.51
N SER A 314 -14.52 4.97 4.81
CA SER A 314 -15.36 5.66 3.82
C SER A 314 -16.04 6.87 4.46
N ILE A 315 -16.55 7.77 3.64
CA ILE A 315 -17.32 8.93 4.08
C ILE A 315 -18.79 8.55 4.04
N ALA A 316 -19.45 8.54 5.20
CA ALA A 316 -20.91 8.45 5.28
C ALA A 316 -21.54 9.84 5.14
N VAL A 317 -22.76 9.92 4.63
CA VAL A 317 -23.52 11.18 4.55
C VAL A 317 -23.61 11.87 5.90
N THR A 318 -23.71 11.12 6.98
CA THR A 318 -23.75 11.61 8.37
C THR A 318 -22.42 12.20 8.86
N ASN A 319 -21.30 11.97 8.16
CA ASN A 319 -20.01 12.59 8.49
C ASN A 319 -19.90 14.02 7.94
N ILE A 320 -20.80 14.42 7.03
CA ILE A 320 -20.78 15.73 6.36
C ILE A 320 -21.63 16.69 7.17
N THR A 321 -21.00 17.63 7.84
CA THR A 321 -21.70 18.62 8.70
C THR A 321 -22.36 19.73 7.89
N ASP A 322 -21.76 20.15 6.77
CA ASP A 322 -22.30 21.11 5.83
C ASP A 322 -22.38 20.50 4.42
N MET A 323 -23.54 19.94 4.12
CA MET A 323 -23.80 19.29 2.84
C MET A 323 -23.79 20.26 1.65
N ALA A 324 -24.19 21.51 1.85
CA ALA A 324 -24.21 22.51 0.79
C ALA A 324 -22.77 22.89 0.39
N ALA A 325 -21.93 23.24 1.36
CA ALA A 325 -20.52 23.51 1.13
C ALA A 325 -19.77 22.29 0.56
N PHE A 326 -20.10 21.07 1.03
CA PHE A 326 -19.48 19.86 0.52
C PHE A 326 -19.79 19.65 -0.98
N LYS A 327 -21.04 19.81 -1.40
CA LYS A 327 -21.45 19.70 -2.80
C LYS A 327 -20.84 20.77 -3.70
N GLU A 328 -20.67 21.97 -3.18
CA GLU A 328 -20.05 23.07 -3.92
C GLU A 328 -18.54 22.82 -4.15
N LYS A 329 -17.85 22.35 -3.11
CA LYS A 329 -16.38 22.32 -3.10
C LYS A 329 -15.79 20.97 -3.50
N VAL A 330 -16.46 19.85 -3.19
CA VAL A 330 -15.94 18.50 -3.46
C VAL A 330 -16.39 18.03 -4.84
N LYS A 331 -15.43 17.86 -5.74
CA LYS A 331 -15.65 17.42 -7.12
C LYS A 331 -15.69 15.88 -7.25
N LEU A 332 -15.00 15.16 -6.34
CA LEU A 332 -14.91 13.70 -6.39
C LEU A 332 -14.65 13.12 -5.01
N VAL A 333 -15.38 12.05 -4.68
CA VAL A 333 -15.06 11.12 -3.60
C VAL A 333 -14.80 9.74 -4.20
N PHE A 334 -13.59 9.23 -4.08
CA PHE A 334 -13.20 7.90 -4.54
C PHE A 334 -12.87 7.03 -3.33
N VAL A 335 -13.48 5.85 -3.25
CA VAL A 335 -13.25 4.87 -2.20
C VAL A 335 -12.88 3.54 -2.83
N SER A 336 -11.82 2.90 -2.36
CA SER A 336 -11.39 1.61 -2.89
C SER A 336 -10.98 0.62 -1.81
N TYR A 337 -11.13 -0.66 -2.13
CA TYR A 337 -10.73 -1.79 -1.30
C TYR A 337 -10.28 -2.97 -2.15
N GLY A 338 -9.43 -3.83 -1.61
CA GLY A 338 -9.23 -5.16 -2.15
C GLY A 338 -10.48 -6.02 -1.92
N SER A 339 -10.82 -6.87 -2.88
CA SER A 339 -12.03 -7.72 -2.81
C SER A 339 -12.02 -8.63 -1.58
N ARG A 340 -10.84 -9.10 -1.17
CA ARG A 340 -10.66 -9.96 0.02
C ARG A 340 -10.75 -9.19 1.35
N GLU A 341 -10.72 -7.86 1.33
CA GLU A 341 -10.97 -7.05 2.53
C GLU A 341 -12.46 -6.95 2.87
N LEU A 342 -13.34 -6.94 1.85
CA LEU A 342 -14.75 -6.60 1.98
C LEU A 342 -15.59 -7.62 2.76
N GLY A 343 -15.16 -8.87 2.86
CA GLY A 343 -15.84 -9.92 3.64
C GLY A 343 -15.35 -10.05 5.07
N THR A 344 -14.43 -9.21 5.52
CA THR A 344 -13.83 -9.33 6.84
C THR A 344 -14.54 -8.47 7.88
N ASN A 345 -14.53 -8.90 9.16
CA ASN A 345 -15.02 -8.11 10.30
C ASN A 345 -14.29 -6.75 10.48
N ARG A 346 -13.20 -6.52 9.76
CA ARG A 346 -12.47 -5.24 9.74
C ARG A 346 -13.26 -4.14 9.02
N VAL A 347 -13.94 -4.49 7.93
CA VAL A 347 -14.69 -3.52 7.10
C VAL A 347 -16.14 -3.40 7.55
N ALA A 348 -16.74 -4.51 8.01
CA ALA A 348 -18.18 -4.62 8.28
C ALA A 348 -18.69 -3.94 9.57
N GLY A 349 -17.89 -3.16 10.31
CA GLY A 349 -18.55 -2.47 11.38
C GLY A 349 -17.81 -2.01 12.63
N ARG A 350 -16.51 -1.98 12.69
CA ARG A 350 -15.85 -1.47 13.89
C ARG A 350 -14.82 -0.38 13.57
N GLY A 351 -15.26 0.87 13.50
CA GLY A 351 -14.36 2.02 13.57
C GLY A 351 -13.93 2.67 12.24
N PHE A 352 -14.24 2.08 11.10
CA PHE A 352 -13.77 2.58 9.79
C PHE A 352 -14.84 3.23 8.90
N GLY A 353 -15.96 3.65 9.48
CA GLY A 353 -16.99 4.42 8.75
C GLY A 353 -18.10 3.60 8.09
N GLY A 354 -18.31 2.32 8.49
CA GLY A 354 -19.39 1.47 7.99
C GLY A 354 -19.08 0.80 6.64
N ASP A 355 -20.12 0.25 5.99
CA ASP A 355 -20.01 -0.40 4.67
C ASP A 355 -19.61 0.63 3.58
N PRO A 356 -18.43 0.50 2.96
CA PRO A 356 -17.96 1.47 1.99
C PRO A 356 -18.80 1.51 0.72
N LYS A 357 -19.37 0.39 0.26
CA LYS A 357 -20.26 0.34 -0.91
C LYS A 357 -21.55 1.08 -0.64
N ALA A 358 -22.15 0.83 0.52
CA ALA A 358 -23.39 1.49 0.94
C ALA A 358 -23.16 3.02 1.11
N ASN A 359 -22.05 3.42 1.73
CA ASN A 359 -21.73 4.84 1.90
C ASN A 359 -21.52 5.56 0.57
N VAL A 360 -20.81 4.97 -0.39
CA VAL A 360 -20.65 5.57 -1.73
C VAL A 360 -21.99 5.64 -2.47
N ALA A 361 -22.85 4.62 -2.35
CA ALA A 361 -24.19 4.65 -2.92
C ALA A 361 -25.05 5.78 -2.31
N ALA A 362 -24.97 5.98 -0.99
CA ALA A 362 -25.66 7.06 -0.29
C ALA A 362 -25.14 8.44 -0.70
N LEU A 363 -23.84 8.62 -0.89
CA LEU A 363 -23.26 9.85 -1.42
C LEU A 363 -23.76 10.16 -2.83
N LYS A 364 -23.82 9.15 -3.72
CA LYS A 364 -24.40 9.29 -5.06
C LYS A 364 -25.87 9.71 -5.00
N ALA A 365 -26.66 9.06 -4.16
CA ALA A 365 -28.07 9.40 -3.96
C ALA A 365 -28.25 10.83 -3.42
N ALA A 366 -27.29 11.33 -2.64
CA ALA A 366 -27.25 12.73 -2.19
C ALA A 366 -26.75 13.70 -3.28
N GLY A 367 -26.43 13.25 -4.50
CA GLY A 367 -25.96 14.09 -5.61
C GLY A 367 -24.47 14.43 -5.56
N ILE A 368 -23.67 13.63 -4.85
CA ILE A 368 -22.21 13.79 -4.78
C ILE A 368 -21.57 12.84 -5.80
N ASN A 369 -20.66 13.38 -6.63
CA ASN A 369 -19.86 12.56 -7.52
C ASN A 369 -18.94 11.64 -6.70
N SER A 370 -19.29 10.37 -6.63
CA SER A 370 -18.57 9.39 -5.82
C SER A 370 -18.40 8.08 -6.57
N VAL A 371 -17.25 7.43 -6.39
CA VAL A 371 -16.85 6.18 -7.06
C VAL A 371 -16.43 5.17 -6.01
N PHE A 372 -16.92 3.95 -6.13
CA PHE A 372 -16.39 2.79 -5.43
C PHE A 372 -15.61 1.91 -6.41
N TYR A 373 -14.38 1.59 -6.06
CA TYR A 373 -13.55 0.64 -6.80
C TYR A 373 -13.20 -0.58 -5.93
N GLU A 374 -13.39 -1.76 -6.49
CA GLU A 374 -12.99 -3.03 -5.88
C GLU A 374 -11.84 -3.63 -6.66
N SER A 375 -10.65 -3.71 -6.05
CA SER A 375 -9.50 -4.35 -6.65
C SER A 375 -9.67 -5.88 -6.59
N PRO A 376 -9.76 -6.58 -7.74
CA PRO A 376 -10.03 -8.01 -7.76
C PRO A 376 -8.87 -8.80 -7.18
N ASP A 377 -9.19 -9.87 -6.44
CA ASP A 377 -8.27 -10.85 -5.88
C ASP A 377 -7.13 -10.29 -5.01
N THR A 378 -7.33 -9.10 -4.43
CA THR A 378 -6.38 -8.45 -3.54
C THR A 378 -6.92 -8.26 -2.14
N ALA A 379 -6.00 -8.14 -1.17
CA ALA A 379 -6.26 -7.87 0.23
C ALA A 379 -5.76 -6.45 0.60
N HIS A 380 -5.38 -6.26 1.87
CA HIS A 380 -4.80 -5.00 2.39
C HIS A 380 -3.32 -4.93 2.04
N GLU A 381 -2.99 -4.62 0.79
CA GLU A 381 -1.66 -4.77 0.20
C GLU A 381 -1.38 -3.80 -0.94
N TRP A 382 -0.10 -3.65 -1.30
CA TRP A 382 0.36 -2.70 -2.31
C TRP A 382 -0.26 -2.90 -3.71
N GLN A 383 -0.53 -4.14 -4.12
CA GLN A 383 -1.18 -4.38 -5.43
C GLN A 383 -2.58 -3.76 -5.48
N SER A 384 -3.35 -3.85 -4.39
CA SER A 384 -4.65 -3.18 -4.26
C SER A 384 -4.51 -1.66 -4.39
N TRP A 385 -3.52 -1.07 -3.72
CA TRP A 385 -3.35 0.39 -3.68
C TRP A 385 -2.75 0.96 -4.97
N ARG A 386 -1.85 0.25 -5.64
CA ARG A 386 -1.37 0.57 -6.99
C ARG A 386 -2.54 0.64 -7.99
N ARG A 387 -3.41 -0.38 -7.98
CA ARG A 387 -4.63 -0.39 -8.80
C ARG A 387 -5.58 0.75 -8.43
N SER A 388 -5.72 1.05 -7.14
CA SER A 388 -6.52 2.18 -6.67
C SER A 388 -6.02 3.53 -7.21
N LEU A 389 -4.71 3.76 -7.20
CA LEU A 389 -4.11 4.96 -7.78
C LEU A 389 -4.30 5.02 -9.30
N ARG A 390 -4.12 3.89 -10.00
CA ARG A 390 -4.38 3.77 -11.44
C ARG A 390 -5.80 4.17 -11.82
N GLU A 391 -6.80 3.75 -11.04
CA GLU A 391 -8.21 4.06 -11.30
C GLU A 391 -8.61 5.47 -10.84
N PHE A 392 -7.94 5.99 -9.82
CA PHE A 392 -8.21 7.31 -9.26
C PHE A 392 -7.60 8.45 -10.09
N ALA A 393 -6.34 8.31 -10.52
CA ALA A 393 -5.61 9.36 -11.23
C ALA A 393 -6.33 9.89 -12.49
N PRO A 394 -6.95 9.05 -13.35
CA PRO A 394 -7.70 9.51 -14.50
C PRO A 394 -8.95 10.32 -14.18
N LEU A 395 -9.43 10.28 -12.94
CA LEU A 395 -10.63 11.02 -12.51
C LEU A 395 -10.30 12.40 -11.95
N LEU A 396 -9.02 12.68 -11.69
CA LEU A 396 -8.55 13.92 -11.10
C LEU A 396 -8.52 15.06 -12.10
N PHE A 397 -8.87 16.29 -11.63
CA PHE A 397 -8.67 17.57 -12.32
C PHE A 397 -9.25 17.61 -13.74
N LYS A 398 -10.33 16.87 -13.97
CA LYS A 398 -11.14 17.03 -15.19
C LYS A 398 -11.88 18.36 -15.15
N ASP A 399 -11.95 19.00 -16.31
CA ASP A 399 -12.69 20.26 -16.50
C ASP A 399 -14.18 20.04 -16.28
#